data_b9074028cfaf17b87085a844ded71bff
#
_entry.id   b9074028cfaf17b87085a844ded71bff
#
_cell.length_a   1.000
_cell.length_b   1.000
_cell.length_c   1.000
_cell.angle_alpha   90.00
_cell.angle_beta   90.00
_cell.angle_gamma   90.00
#
_symmetry.space_group_name_H-M   'P 1'
#
loop_
_entity.id
_entity.type
_entity.pdbx_description
1 polymer ?
#
loop_
_entity_poly.entity_id
_entity_poly.type
_entity_poly.pdbx_seq_one_letter_code
_entity_poly.pdbx_strand_id
1 'polypeptide(L)'
;MLTIIIPSIELYDEGKEEFIQTKPQELRLEHSLVSVSKWESRWHKPFLSKDDKSIEETIDYIRCMTLTQNVPPIAYTRITNGNLEEISNYIGSPMTATTFHDKSKTINREIITSEVIYYWMIALSIPFECQKWHLNRLLTLINVCNIKNQPAKKMNKKEITNRNRSLNAARKQALNTRG
;
A
#
# COMPACT_ATOMS: atom_id res chain seq x y z
N MET A 1 -0.29 0.32 11.31
CA MET A 1 -1.55 0.72 11.96
C MET A 1 -1.44 2.19 12.37
N LEU A 2 -2.39 3.02 11.98
CA LEU A 2 -2.52 4.43 12.35
C LEU A 2 -3.57 4.57 13.46
N THR A 3 -3.32 5.43 14.43
CA THR A 3 -4.31 5.81 15.44
C THR A 3 -4.60 7.30 15.31
N ILE A 4 -5.86 7.67 15.11
CA ILE A 4 -6.32 9.06 15.06
C ILE A 4 -7.32 9.32 16.15
N ILE A 5 -7.42 10.57 16.59
CA ILE A 5 -8.43 11.02 17.56
C ILE A 5 -9.39 11.95 16.84
N ILE A 6 -10.66 11.57 16.84
CA ILE A 6 -11.74 12.44 16.38
C ILE A 6 -12.15 13.33 17.55
N PRO A 7 -12.19 14.66 17.37
CA PRO A 7 -12.51 15.58 18.46
C PRO A 7 -13.96 15.44 18.95
N SER A 8 -14.20 15.85 20.20
CA SER A 8 -15.54 16.08 20.71
C SER A 8 -16.18 17.28 20.02
N ILE A 9 -17.46 17.20 19.75
CA ILE A 9 -18.27 18.37 19.33
C ILE A 9 -19.55 18.42 20.17
N GLU A 10 -20.12 19.61 20.27
CA GLU A 10 -21.46 19.80 20.78
C GLU A 10 -22.45 19.65 19.61
N LEU A 11 -23.43 18.79 19.78
CA LEU A 11 -24.55 18.58 18.87
C LEU A 11 -25.83 19.07 19.56
N TYR A 12 -26.64 19.84 18.87
CA TYR A 12 -27.96 20.18 19.33
C TYR A 12 -28.95 19.09 18.93
N ASP A 13 -29.59 18.48 19.92
CA ASP A 13 -30.67 17.49 19.73
C ASP A 13 -32.01 18.23 19.70
N GLU A 14 -32.55 18.41 18.48
CA GLU A 14 -33.85 19.11 18.31
C GLU A 14 -35.01 18.40 19.00
N GLY A 15 -34.93 17.07 19.18
CA GLY A 15 -35.97 16.30 19.83
C GLY A 15 -36.01 16.46 21.38
N LYS A 16 -34.88 16.84 21.98
CA LYS A 16 -34.73 17.04 23.42
C LYS A 16 -34.48 18.49 23.79
N GLU A 17 -34.30 19.36 22.78
CA GLU A 17 -33.91 20.76 22.95
C GLU A 17 -32.65 20.97 23.82
N GLU A 18 -31.73 20.01 23.80
CA GLU A 18 -30.52 20.01 24.61
C GLU A 18 -29.24 19.90 23.75
N PHE A 19 -28.16 20.49 24.28
CA PHE A 19 -26.83 20.28 23.69
C PHE A 19 -26.21 18.98 24.23
N ILE A 20 -25.93 18.04 23.33
CA ILE A 20 -25.24 16.79 23.66
C ILE A 20 -23.77 16.95 23.34
N GLN A 21 -22.90 16.90 24.34
CA GLN A 21 -21.47 16.86 24.14
C GLN A 21 -21.02 15.45 23.80
N THR A 22 -20.50 15.26 22.57
CA THR A 22 -19.93 13.97 22.16
C THR A 22 -18.55 13.81 22.79
N LYS A 23 -18.18 12.56 23.13
CA LYS A 23 -16.82 12.26 23.60
C LYS A 23 -15.84 12.18 22.43
N PRO A 24 -14.54 12.47 22.66
CA PRO A 24 -13.51 12.17 21.68
C PRO A 24 -13.53 10.68 21.33
N GLN A 25 -13.31 10.33 20.07
CA GLN A 25 -13.32 8.94 19.60
C GLN A 25 -11.96 8.57 19.05
N GLU A 26 -11.33 7.54 19.61
CA GLU A 26 -10.12 6.96 19.04
C GLU A 26 -10.47 5.97 17.92
N LEU A 27 -9.87 6.14 16.77
CA LEU A 27 -9.95 5.21 15.65
C LEU A 27 -8.59 4.60 15.35
N ARG A 28 -8.53 3.28 15.32
CA ARG A 28 -7.39 2.51 14.83
C ARG A 28 -7.67 2.07 13.41
N LEU A 29 -6.80 2.46 12.50
CA LEU A 29 -6.96 2.28 11.06
C LEU A 29 -5.83 1.42 10.49
N GLU A 30 -6.16 0.54 9.54
CA GLU A 30 -5.17 -0.22 8.79
C GLU A 30 -5.48 -0.19 7.29
N HIS A 31 -4.54 0.35 6.52
CA HIS A 31 -4.57 0.33 5.06
C HIS A 31 -4.11 -1.06 4.57
N SER A 32 -5.02 -1.99 4.45
CA SER A 32 -4.74 -3.39 4.14
C SER A 32 -5.48 -3.86 2.88
N LEU A 33 -5.08 -5.01 2.33
CA LEU A 33 -5.81 -5.63 1.23
C LEU A 33 -7.26 -5.93 1.60
N VAL A 34 -7.52 -6.28 2.87
CA VAL A 34 -8.88 -6.52 3.37
C VAL A 34 -9.72 -5.26 3.31
N SER A 35 -9.18 -4.09 3.69
CA SER A 35 -9.91 -2.82 3.62
C SER A 35 -10.20 -2.39 2.19
N VAL A 36 -9.26 -2.61 1.27
CA VAL A 36 -9.45 -2.36 -0.17
C VAL A 36 -10.54 -3.25 -0.73
N SER A 37 -10.49 -4.55 -0.48
CA SER A 37 -11.50 -5.51 -0.97
C SER A 37 -12.90 -5.19 -0.46
N LYS A 38 -13.05 -4.77 0.81
CA LYS A 38 -14.33 -4.32 1.35
C LYS A 38 -14.88 -3.10 0.61
N TRP A 39 -14.04 -2.15 0.29
CA TRP A 39 -14.44 -0.94 -0.43
C TRP A 39 -14.82 -1.26 -1.88
N GLU A 40 -13.98 -2.03 -2.60
CA GLU A 40 -14.24 -2.44 -3.98
C GLU A 40 -15.54 -3.24 -4.12
N SER A 41 -15.85 -4.09 -3.14
CA SER A 41 -17.11 -4.86 -3.12
C SER A 41 -18.37 -3.98 -2.97
N ARG A 42 -18.25 -2.77 -2.42
CA ARG A 42 -19.36 -1.83 -2.26
C ARG A 42 -19.53 -0.91 -3.47
N TRP A 43 -18.39 -0.37 -3.94
CA TRP A 43 -18.38 0.65 -4.96
C TRP A 43 -18.27 0.11 -6.38
N HIS A 44 -17.90 -1.18 -6.53
CA HIS A 44 -17.68 -1.84 -7.82
C HIS A 44 -16.69 -1.07 -8.71
N LYS A 45 -15.70 -0.44 -8.10
CA LYS A 45 -14.64 0.35 -8.74
C LYS A 45 -13.27 -0.12 -8.26
N PRO A 46 -12.23 -0.13 -9.10
CA PRO A 46 -10.88 -0.48 -8.67
C PRO A 46 -10.33 0.63 -7.76
N PHE A 47 -9.97 0.27 -6.54
CA PHE A 47 -9.49 1.26 -5.54
C PHE A 47 -8.18 1.92 -5.96
N LEU A 48 -7.28 1.17 -6.61
CA LEU A 48 -5.95 1.62 -7.03
C LEU A 48 -5.97 2.38 -8.37
N SER A 49 -7.14 2.63 -8.97
CA SER A 49 -7.25 3.48 -10.15
C SER A 49 -6.80 4.92 -9.82
N LYS A 50 -6.42 5.65 -10.88
CA LYS A 50 -6.02 7.06 -10.76
C LYS A 50 -7.22 8.02 -10.69
N ASP A 51 -8.43 7.49 -10.73
CA ASP A 51 -9.64 8.29 -10.69
C ASP A 51 -9.82 8.92 -9.31
N ASP A 52 -10.23 10.19 -9.31
CA ASP A 52 -10.51 10.91 -8.08
C ASP A 52 -11.70 10.28 -7.35
N LYS A 53 -11.54 10.07 -6.05
CA LYS A 53 -12.59 9.55 -5.19
C LYS A 53 -13.43 10.68 -4.62
N SER A 54 -14.74 10.49 -4.60
CA SER A 54 -15.64 11.44 -3.93
C SER A 54 -15.39 11.45 -2.41
N ILE A 55 -15.92 12.48 -1.74
CA ILE A 55 -15.86 12.57 -0.27
C ILE A 55 -16.53 11.35 0.38
N GLU A 56 -17.66 10.91 -0.17
CA GLU A 56 -18.39 9.74 0.33
C GLU A 56 -17.55 8.46 0.19
N GLU A 57 -16.93 8.25 -0.97
CA GLU A 57 -16.03 7.13 -1.23
C GLU A 57 -14.83 7.14 -0.28
N THR A 58 -14.29 8.31 0.01
CA THR A 58 -13.15 8.49 0.94
C THR A 58 -13.55 8.16 2.38
N ILE A 59 -14.68 8.68 2.85
CA ILE A 59 -15.19 8.40 4.20
C ILE A 59 -15.54 6.92 4.34
N ASP A 60 -16.15 6.31 3.33
CA ASP A 60 -16.45 4.87 3.36
C ASP A 60 -15.17 4.02 3.37
N TYR A 61 -14.13 4.47 2.68
CA TYR A 61 -12.83 3.80 2.75
C TYR A 61 -12.23 3.86 4.17
N ILE A 62 -12.33 4.99 4.85
CA ILE A 62 -11.89 5.11 6.25
C ILE A 62 -12.68 4.15 7.15
N ARG A 63 -13.98 3.96 6.91
CA ARG A 63 -14.78 2.92 7.58
C ARG A 63 -14.24 1.52 7.32
N CYS A 64 -13.89 1.21 6.06
CA CYS A 64 -13.31 -0.08 5.70
C CYS A 64 -11.96 -0.34 6.37
N MET A 65 -11.16 0.71 6.59
CA MET A 65 -9.88 0.66 7.30
C MET A 65 -10.02 0.52 8.81
N THR A 66 -11.18 0.88 9.39
CA THR A 66 -11.37 0.97 10.84
C THR A 66 -11.34 -0.42 11.48
N LEU A 67 -10.45 -0.59 12.46
CA LEU A 67 -10.32 -1.78 13.29
C LEU A 67 -11.02 -1.63 14.64
N THR A 68 -11.26 -0.40 15.08
CA THR A 68 -12.01 -0.09 16.31
C THR A 68 -13.44 -0.59 16.17
N GLN A 69 -13.91 -1.35 17.17
CA GLN A 69 -15.26 -1.89 17.19
C GLN A 69 -16.28 -0.85 17.70
N ASN A 70 -17.53 -1.01 17.30
CA ASN A 70 -18.67 -0.22 17.79
C ASN A 70 -18.50 1.30 17.63
N VAL A 71 -17.87 1.73 16.53
CA VAL A 71 -17.75 3.15 16.20
C VAL A 71 -19.11 3.67 15.70
N PRO A 72 -19.70 4.68 16.37
CA PRO A 72 -20.96 5.25 15.92
C PRO A 72 -20.80 5.94 14.56
N PRO A 73 -21.74 5.80 13.60
CA PRO A 73 -21.64 6.41 12.27
C PRO A 73 -21.36 7.91 12.28
N ILE A 74 -21.89 8.63 13.27
CA ILE A 74 -21.68 10.06 13.45
C ILE A 74 -20.20 10.43 13.70
N ALA A 75 -19.36 9.49 14.15
CA ALA A 75 -17.94 9.75 14.34
C ALA A 75 -17.24 10.08 13.01
N TYR A 76 -17.63 9.43 11.92
CA TYR A 76 -17.02 9.63 10.61
C TYR A 76 -17.36 10.98 9.97
N THR A 77 -18.47 11.62 10.35
CA THR A 77 -18.84 12.97 9.88
C THR A 77 -18.02 14.07 10.58
N ARG A 78 -17.31 13.72 11.66
CA ARG A 78 -16.49 14.63 12.48
C ARG A 78 -14.99 14.53 12.13
N ILE A 79 -14.62 13.76 11.14
CA ILE A 79 -13.23 13.66 10.69
C ILE A 79 -12.79 15.03 10.18
N THR A 80 -11.70 15.54 10.76
CA THR A 80 -11.15 16.85 10.41
C THR A 80 -10.24 16.75 9.19
N ASN A 81 -9.94 17.89 8.55
CA ASN A 81 -8.95 17.95 7.46
C ASN A 81 -7.57 17.46 7.92
N GLY A 82 -7.17 17.77 9.15
CA GLY A 82 -5.92 17.25 9.73
C GLY A 82 -5.91 15.72 9.83
N ASN A 83 -7.02 15.11 10.27
CA ASN A 83 -7.14 13.65 10.27
C ASN A 83 -7.06 13.07 8.86
N LEU A 84 -7.70 13.72 7.86
CA LEU A 84 -7.64 13.27 6.46
C LEU A 84 -6.21 13.32 5.90
N GLU A 85 -5.45 14.37 6.25
CA GLU A 85 -4.04 14.49 5.86
C GLU A 85 -3.17 13.39 6.50
N GLU A 86 -3.33 13.13 7.80
CA GLU A 86 -2.64 12.03 8.49
C GLU A 86 -2.96 10.67 7.86
N ILE A 87 -4.23 10.42 7.53
CA ILE A 87 -4.68 9.19 6.87
C ILE A 87 -4.05 9.08 5.47
N SER A 88 -4.06 10.17 4.69
CA SER A 88 -3.48 10.19 3.34
C SER A 88 -1.98 9.90 3.38
N ASN A 89 -1.25 10.53 4.31
CA ASN A 89 0.18 10.30 4.52
C ASN A 89 0.45 8.84 4.94
N TYR A 90 -0.41 8.27 5.79
CA TYR A 90 -0.31 6.87 6.18
C TYR A 90 -0.53 5.92 5.00
N ILE A 91 -1.57 6.14 4.19
CA ILE A 91 -1.85 5.35 2.98
C ILE A 91 -0.67 5.39 2.00
N GLY A 92 -0.06 6.57 1.80
CA GLY A 92 1.09 6.76 0.92
C GLY A 92 2.42 6.22 1.46
N SER A 93 2.49 5.89 2.75
CA SER A 93 3.74 5.43 3.38
C SER A 93 4.19 4.08 2.81
N PRO A 94 5.49 3.90 2.49
CA PRO A 94 6.00 2.64 1.96
C PRO A 94 5.96 1.49 2.98
N MET A 95 6.01 1.77 4.29
CA MET A 95 6.00 0.80 5.41
C MET A 95 6.99 -0.37 5.26
N THR A 96 8.08 -0.15 4.55
CA THR A 96 9.12 -1.12 4.25
C THR A 96 10.47 -0.45 4.09
N ALA A 97 11.55 -1.17 4.46
CA ALA A 97 12.92 -0.74 4.19
C ALA A 97 13.40 -1.15 2.78
N THR A 98 12.64 -1.99 2.08
CA THR A 98 13.01 -2.46 0.75
C THR A 98 12.71 -1.38 -0.28
N THR A 99 13.73 -0.98 -1.04
CA THR A 99 13.60 -0.05 -2.17
C THR A 99 13.95 -0.75 -3.47
N PHE A 100 13.22 -0.45 -4.54
CA PHE A 100 13.53 -0.94 -5.88
C PHE A 100 14.04 0.22 -6.73
N HIS A 101 15.19 0.02 -7.36
CA HIS A 101 15.67 0.94 -8.39
C HIS A 101 15.08 0.50 -9.73
N ASP A 102 13.86 0.93 -10.00
CA ASP A 102 13.18 0.60 -11.26
C ASP A 102 13.85 1.33 -12.43
N LYS A 103 14.52 0.56 -13.28
CA LYS A 103 15.10 1.07 -14.54
C LYS A 103 14.14 0.96 -15.73
N SER A 104 13.00 0.32 -15.57
CA SER A 104 12.01 0.12 -16.64
C SER A 104 10.69 0.77 -16.29
N LYS A 105 10.38 1.91 -16.91
CA LYS A 105 9.03 2.49 -16.95
C LYS A 105 8.16 1.67 -17.92
N THR A 106 7.91 0.40 -17.63
CA THR A 106 6.83 -0.33 -18.31
C THR A 106 5.52 0.18 -17.74
N ILE A 107 4.78 0.90 -18.56
CA ILE A 107 3.41 1.32 -18.22
C ILE A 107 2.58 0.03 -18.16
N ASN A 108 2.35 -0.47 -16.97
CA ASN A 108 1.42 -1.57 -16.76
C ASN A 108 0.02 -1.01 -17.03
N ARG A 109 -0.65 -1.50 -18.09
CA ARG A 109 -2.02 -1.10 -18.45
C ARG A 109 -3.08 -1.95 -17.74
N GLU A 110 -2.65 -2.91 -16.94
CA GLU A 110 -3.55 -3.76 -16.20
C GLU A 110 -4.18 -2.98 -15.04
N ILE A 111 -5.49 -3.05 -14.94
CA ILE A 111 -6.24 -2.51 -13.79
C ILE A 111 -6.03 -3.46 -12.62
N ILE A 112 -5.38 -2.98 -11.57
CA ILE A 112 -5.08 -3.77 -10.37
C ILE A 112 -6.25 -3.63 -9.41
N THR A 113 -6.95 -4.75 -9.16
CA THR A 113 -8.00 -4.87 -8.14
C THR A 113 -7.53 -5.76 -6.98
N SER A 114 -8.30 -5.79 -5.91
CA SER A 114 -8.02 -6.67 -4.76
C SER A 114 -7.94 -8.15 -5.18
N GLU A 115 -8.79 -8.60 -6.11
CA GLU A 115 -8.80 -9.97 -6.63
C GLU A 115 -7.50 -10.30 -7.37
N VAL A 116 -6.97 -9.36 -8.15
CA VAL A 116 -5.68 -9.53 -8.84
C VAL A 116 -4.55 -9.69 -7.82
N ILE A 117 -4.59 -8.91 -6.73
CA ILE A 117 -3.58 -9.03 -5.67
C ILE A 117 -3.72 -10.37 -4.93
N TYR A 118 -4.93 -10.83 -4.63
CA TYR A 118 -5.16 -12.17 -4.07
C TYR A 118 -4.66 -13.27 -4.99
N TYR A 119 -4.89 -13.16 -6.30
CA TYR A 119 -4.33 -14.09 -7.28
C TYR A 119 -2.79 -14.12 -7.21
N TRP A 120 -2.13 -12.97 -7.14
CA TRP A 120 -0.67 -12.92 -6.99
C TRP A 120 -0.20 -13.58 -5.69
N MET A 121 -0.92 -13.38 -4.58
CA MET A 121 -0.58 -14.03 -3.32
C MET A 121 -0.64 -15.56 -3.46
N ILE A 122 -1.68 -16.09 -4.11
CA ILE A 122 -1.83 -17.54 -4.34
C ILE A 122 -0.71 -18.06 -5.25
N ALA A 123 -0.48 -17.39 -6.39
CA ALA A 123 0.53 -17.79 -7.38
C ALA A 123 1.97 -17.79 -6.79
N LEU A 124 2.24 -16.89 -5.85
CA LEU A 124 3.55 -16.77 -5.18
C LEU A 124 3.63 -17.52 -3.84
N SER A 125 2.60 -18.28 -3.47
CA SER A 125 2.49 -18.99 -2.18
C SER A 125 2.70 -18.07 -0.97
N ILE A 126 2.18 -16.84 -1.03
CA ILE A 126 2.23 -15.87 0.07
C ILE A 126 1.10 -16.22 1.06
N PRO A 127 1.40 -16.37 2.37
CA PRO A 127 0.37 -16.68 3.38
C PRO A 127 -0.74 -15.62 3.41
N PHE A 128 -2.00 -16.06 3.57
CA PHE A 128 -3.16 -15.17 3.60
C PHE A 128 -3.15 -14.19 4.79
N GLU A 129 -2.43 -14.49 5.86
CA GLU A 129 -2.25 -13.57 6.99
C GLU A 129 -1.65 -12.22 6.55
N CYS A 130 -0.86 -12.23 5.46
CA CYS A 130 -0.26 -11.01 4.89
C CYS A 130 -1.30 -10.03 4.31
N GLN A 131 -2.55 -10.47 4.04
CA GLN A 131 -3.63 -9.58 3.61
C GLN A 131 -3.97 -8.47 4.63
N LYS A 132 -3.62 -8.70 5.92
CA LYS A 132 -3.82 -7.75 7.03
C LYS A 132 -2.68 -6.74 7.16
N TRP A 133 -1.58 -6.92 6.45
CA TRP A 133 -0.47 -5.99 6.47
C TRP A 133 -0.85 -4.70 5.74
N HIS A 134 -0.07 -3.65 6.00
CA HIS A 134 -0.16 -2.46 5.18
C HIS A 134 0.02 -2.81 3.70
N LEU A 135 -0.87 -2.30 2.83
CA LEU A 135 -0.94 -2.70 1.42
C LEU A 135 0.38 -2.50 0.69
N ASN A 136 1.05 -1.36 0.90
CA ASN A 136 2.33 -1.07 0.24
C ASN A 136 3.43 -2.07 0.65
N ARG A 137 3.41 -2.54 1.91
CA ARG A 137 4.31 -3.59 2.38
C ARG A 137 4.01 -4.93 1.70
N LEU A 138 2.73 -5.27 1.53
CA LEU A 138 2.33 -6.50 0.82
C LEU A 138 2.73 -6.44 -0.66
N LEU A 139 2.47 -5.33 -1.35
CA LEU A 139 2.87 -5.13 -2.75
C LEU A 139 4.40 -5.20 -2.90
N THR A 140 5.15 -4.69 -1.93
CA THR A 140 6.61 -4.84 -1.91
C THR A 140 7.03 -6.30 -1.79
N LEU A 141 6.38 -7.09 -0.93
CA LEU A 141 6.65 -8.52 -0.80
C LEU A 141 6.37 -9.26 -2.11
N ILE A 142 5.23 -8.99 -2.74
CA ILE A 142 4.87 -9.56 -4.06
C ILE A 142 5.97 -9.25 -5.08
N ASN A 143 6.44 -8.01 -5.14
CA ASN A 143 7.49 -7.62 -6.07
C ASN A 143 8.83 -8.32 -5.77
N VAL A 144 9.20 -8.46 -4.49
CA VAL A 144 10.39 -9.25 -4.09
C VAL A 144 10.26 -10.69 -4.57
N CYS A 145 9.11 -11.34 -4.36
CA CYS A 145 8.87 -12.72 -4.80
C CYS A 145 8.98 -12.82 -6.33
N ASN A 146 8.38 -11.90 -7.07
CA ASN A 146 8.47 -11.86 -8.52
C ASN A 146 9.92 -11.75 -9.01
N ILE A 147 10.72 -10.84 -8.42
CA ILE A 147 12.12 -10.67 -8.79
C ILE A 147 12.94 -11.93 -8.46
N LYS A 148 12.71 -12.54 -7.30
CA LYS A 148 13.44 -13.74 -6.87
C LYS A 148 13.07 -14.98 -7.68
N ASN A 149 11.83 -15.09 -8.12
CA ASN A 149 11.34 -16.21 -8.94
C ASN A 149 11.66 -16.06 -10.43
N GLN A 150 12.17 -14.90 -10.88
CA GLN A 150 12.62 -14.76 -12.25
C GLN A 150 13.83 -15.67 -12.51
N PRO A 151 13.85 -16.43 -13.63
CA PRO A 151 15.00 -17.20 -14.01
C PRO A 151 16.21 -16.28 -14.19
N ALA A 152 17.37 -16.73 -13.74
CA ALA A 152 18.60 -15.96 -13.87
C ALA A 152 18.79 -15.53 -15.35
N LYS A 153 18.91 -14.23 -15.59
CA LYS A 153 19.08 -13.68 -16.94
C LYS A 153 20.34 -14.28 -17.55
N LYS A 154 20.17 -15.15 -18.55
CA LYS A 154 21.32 -15.71 -19.30
C LYS A 154 22.05 -14.55 -19.99
N MET A 155 23.29 -14.34 -19.60
CA MET A 155 24.13 -13.33 -20.27
C MET A 155 24.40 -13.76 -21.73
N ASN A 156 24.28 -12.82 -22.65
CA ASN A 156 24.63 -13.06 -24.05
C ASN A 156 26.15 -13.35 -24.17
N LYS A 157 26.58 -14.18 -25.12
CA LYS A 157 28.01 -14.49 -25.37
C LYS A 157 28.89 -13.23 -25.45
N LYS A 158 28.37 -12.17 -26.07
CA LYS A 158 29.06 -10.87 -26.19
C LYS A 158 29.26 -10.20 -24.84
N GLU A 159 28.26 -10.23 -23.96
CA GLU A 159 28.33 -9.67 -22.59
C GLU A 159 29.33 -10.47 -21.75
N ILE A 160 29.32 -11.81 -21.84
CA ILE A 160 30.28 -12.68 -21.14
C ILE A 160 31.71 -12.36 -21.59
N THR A 161 31.92 -12.24 -22.89
CA THR A 161 33.24 -11.92 -23.46
C THR A 161 33.73 -10.54 -23.01
N ASN A 162 32.86 -9.52 -23.02
CA ASN A 162 33.21 -8.17 -22.59
C ASN A 162 33.51 -8.14 -21.08
N ARG A 163 32.71 -8.82 -20.26
CA ARG A 163 32.97 -8.95 -18.84
C ARG A 163 34.29 -9.62 -18.52
N ASN A 164 34.59 -10.74 -19.23
CA ASN A 164 35.85 -11.46 -19.04
C ASN A 164 37.05 -10.61 -19.50
N ARG A 165 36.89 -9.83 -20.58
CA ARG A 165 37.92 -8.91 -21.05
C ARG A 165 38.21 -7.80 -20.03
N SER A 166 37.16 -7.19 -19.43
CA SER A 166 37.36 -6.15 -18.43
C SER A 166 37.95 -6.71 -17.12
N LEU A 167 37.54 -7.90 -16.68
CA LEU A 167 38.11 -8.57 -15.50
C LEU A 167 39.58 -8.93 -15.73
N ASN A 168 39.93 -9.44 -16.91
CA ASN A 168 41.31 -9.75 -17.25
C ASN A 168 42.18 -8.50 -17.33
N ALA A 169 41.66 -7.40 -17.89
CA ALA A 169 42.36 -6.11 -17.89
C ALA A 169 42.63 -5.60 -16.48
N ALA A 170 41.61 -5.63 -15.60
CA ALA A 170 41.77 -5.24 -14.20
C ALA A 170 42.78 -6.13 -13.46
N ARG A 171 42.79 -7.47 -13.70
CA ARG A 171 43.78 -8.37 -13.09
C ARG A 171 45.19 -8.11 -13.60
N LYS A 172 45.36 -7.83 -14.91
CA LYS A 172 46.68 -7.46 -15.46
C LYS A 172 47.22 -6.19 -14.83
N GLN A 173 46.37 -5.19 -14.63
CA GLN A 173 46.77 -3.95 -13.95
C GLN A 173 47.15 -4.21 -12.48
N ALA A 174 46.32 -4.97 -11.75
CA ALA A 174 46.58 -5.27 -10.34
C ALA A 174 47.85 -6.11 -10.11
N LEU A 175 48.16 -7.03 -11.03
CA LEU A 175 49.33 -7.91 -10.92
C LEU A 175 50.56 -7.38 -11.66
N ASN A 176 50.45 -6.22 -12.34
CA ASN A 176 51.49 -5.60 -13.16
C ASN A 176 52.13 -6.55 -14.18
N THR A 177 51.30 -7.44 -14.77
CA THR A 177 51.71 -8.45 -15.76
C THR A 177 51.31 -8.09 -17.17
N ARG A 178 52.21 -8.40 -18.15
CA ARG A 178 51.96 -8.17 -19.61
C ARG A 178 51.32 -9.38 -20.31
N GLY A 179 51.19 -10.52 -19.65
CA GLY A 179 50.90 -11.85 -20.14
C GLY A 179 49.54 -12.19 -20.54
#